data_43489bad35dc3fbd7de879cb1b3d137f
#
_entry.id   43489bad35dc3fbd7de879cb1b3d137f
#
_cell.length_a   1.000
_cell.length_b   1.000
_cell.length_c   1.000
_cell.angle_alpha   90.00
_cell.angle_beta   90.00
_cell.angle_gamma   90.00
#
_symmetry.space_group_name_H-M   'P 1'
#
loop_
_entity.id
_entity.type
_entity.pdbx_description
1 polymer ?
#
loop_
_entity_poly.entity_id
_entity_poly.type
_entity_poly.pdbx_seq_one_letter_code
_entity_poly.pdbx_strand_id
1 'polypeptide(L)'
;MQKTCTKQDQTAAAGEIFSLLCVAGALAAIPFLDRLTDVLLVLSTFLFAVICRYSRRYLAGDPGQARFYLWLCCTGSCVFALILAQNLLLFAFAWLAASLSLHQLLRFYPDRPGALLAARKKFLISRLGDCALAGALILTYRVFGTWDFRKLFAAAQSLRAGEQVPAPVNVIVCLLVFAAMLKSAQFPFHSWLPDTMETPTPVSALMHAGIINAGGILVIRLSPIVSLSPVALMALTVVGAFTALFGSVVALTQASVKRCLAFSTVAQMGFMMLECGLGAFHLALLHLAAHSLYKAYAFLSSGSVVSTEPPRADTATGVAALVAGSLPALLAWLTNFAQFDQPVLSGIFFLALAQLLWGSKRGWQALTGVLAGACFTAVYFGLETAASTVVTPVHLSPDRMLSAAILMLFLLTALLQSQLPRICQTDAVSTFYIHARNGFYFNTLANRLTIGLWPVQHTERSL
;
A
#
# COMPACT_ATOMS: atom_id res chain seq x y z
N MET A 1 37.96 -15.30 -12.34
CA MET A 1 37.37 -14.51 -11.24
C MET A 1 37.35 -13.00 -11.51
N GLN A 2 38.46 -12.35 -11.85
CA GLN A 2 38.49 -10.89 -12.14
C GLN A 2 37.57 -10.44 -13.31
N LYS A 3 37.50 -11.20 -14.44
CA LYS A 3 36.65 -10.86 -15.61
C LYS A 3 35.16 -10.97 -15.32
N THR A 4 34.72 -11.87 -14.42
CA THR A 4 33.33 -12.00 -14.01
C THR A 4 32.90 -10.88 -13.09
N CYS A 5 33.77 -10.44 -12.18
CA CYS A 5 33.52 -9.32 -11.28
C CYS A 5 33.32 -7.99 -12.04
N THR A 6 34.14 -7.74 -13.08
CA THR A 6 34.03 -6.53 -13.92
C THR A 6 32.73 -6.51 -14.73
N LYS A 7 32.28 -7.66 -15.27
CA LYS A 7 31.03 -7.75 -16.05
C LYS A 7 29.79 -7.55 -15.17
N GLN A 8 29.79 -8.03 -13.93
CA GLN A 8 28.71 -7.85 -12.98
C GLN A 8 28.57 -6.39 -12.53
N ASP A 9 29.68 -5.72 -12.28
CA ASP A 9 29.68 -4.30 -11.93
C ASP A 9 29.22 -3.41 -13.10
N GLN A 10 29.55 -3.80 -14.34
CA GLN A 10 29.04 -3.13 -15.55
C GLN A 10 27.51 -3.25 -15.69
N THR A 11 26.91 -4.42 -15.41
CA THR A 11 25.46 -4.58 -15.45
C THR A 11 24.75 -3.79 -14.36
N ALA A 12 25.33 -3.72 -13.16
CA ALA A 12 24.81 -2.91 -12.08
C ALA A 12 24.89 -1.41 -12.40
N ALA A 13 26.01 -0.95 -12.98
CA ALA A 13 26.16 0.42 -13.44
C ALA A 13 25.19 0.76 -14.56
N ALA A 14 24.98 -0.12 -15.53
CA ALA A 14 23.97 0.05 -16.58
C ALA A 14 22.56 0.18 -16.02
N GLY A 15 22.20 -0.62 -15.00
CA GLY A 15 20.92 -0.52 -14.31
C GLY A 15 20.75 0.81 -13.55
N GLU A 16 21.79 1.33 -12.92
CA GLU A 16 21.77 2.68 -12.31
C GLU A 16 21.58 3.77 -13.37
N ILE A 17 22.32 3.73 -14.47
CA ILE A 17 22.18 4.69 -15.57
C ILE A 17 20.76 4.64 -16.15
N PHE A 18 20.23 3.45 -16.41
CA PHE A 18 18.86 3.27 -16.87
C PHE A 18 17.86 3.92 -15.89
N SER A 19 18.02 3.71 -14.59
CA SER A 19 17.12 4.27 -13.60
C SER A 19 17.17 5.80 -13.55
N LEU A 20 18.34 6.42 -13.72
CA LEU A 20 18.51 7.87 -13.80
C LEU A 20 17.91 8.45 -15.08
N LEU A 21 18.07 7.74 -16.21
CA LEU A 21 17.40 8.12 -17.47
C LEU A 21 15.88 8.05 -17.35
N CYS A 22 15.34 7.08 -16.61
CA CYS A 22 13.90 7.03 -16.32
C CYS A 22 13.43 8.24 -15.51
N VAL A 23 14.19 8.69 -14.50
CA VAL A 23 13.87 9.91 -13.74
C VAL A 23 13.92 11.14 -14.66
N ALA A 24 14.98 11.29 -15.43
CA ALA A 24 15.11 12.43 -16.35
C ALA A 24 13.97 12.43 -17.39
N GLY A 25 13.64 11.27 -17.94
CA GLY A 25 12.52 11.10 -18.88
C GLY A 25 11.17 11.42 -18.23
N ALA A 26 10.93 11.01 -17.00
CA ALA A 26 9.71 11.33 -16.25
C ALA A 26 9.56 12.86 -16.05
N LEU A 27 10.64 13.53 -15.66
CA LEU A 27 10.63 14.99 -15.48
C LEU A 27 10.42 15.73 -16.81
N ALA A 28 11.02 15.26 -17.90
CA ALA A 28 10.83 15.82 -19.23
C ALA A 28 9.42 15.58 -19.79
N ALA A 29 8.72 14.56 -19.35
CA ALA A 29 7.38 14.21 -19.81
C ALA A 29 6.26 15.01 -19.13
N ILE A 30 6.50 15.68 -18.01
CA ILE A 30 5.50 16.45 -17.23
C ILE A 30 4.62 17.36 -18.10
N PRO A 31 5.12 18.13 -19.09
CA PRO A 31 4.26 18.99 -19.89
C PRO A 31 3.25 18.27 -20.80
N PHE A 32 3.41 16.94 -20.98
CA PHE A 32 2.66 16.15 -21.96
C PHE A 32 1.68 15.16 -21.33
N LEU A 33 1.72 14.96 -20.01
CA LEU A 33 0.96 13.95 -19.30
C LEU A 33 -0.15 14.59 -18.44
N ASP A 34 -1.08 13.77 -17.97
CA ASP A 34 -2.06 14.17 -16.97
C ASP A 34 -1.41 14.22 -15.58
N ARG A 35 -1.91 15.08 -14.70
CA ARG A 35 -1.33 15.34 -13.36
C ARG A 35 -1.20 14.06 -12.51
N LEU A 36 -2.16 13.13 -12.60
CA LEU A 36 -2.10 11.88 -11.87
C LEU A 36 -0.93 11.00 -12.36
N THR A 37 -0.76 10.91 -13.68
CA THR A 37 0.35 10.19 -14.29
C THR A 37 1.69 10.82 -13.92
N ASP A 38 1.80 12.14 -13.90
CA ASP A 38 3.01 12.87 -13.50
C ASP A 38 3.44 12.50 -12.08
N VAL A 39 2.53 12.65 -11.11
CA VAL A 39 2.81 12.34 -9.69
C VAL A 39 3.26 10.89 -9.52
N LEU A 40 2.54 9.95 -10.12
CA LEU A 40 2.85 8.53 -10.02
C LEU A 40 4.16 8.15 -10.71
N LEU A 41 4.44 8.74 -11.89
CA LEU A 41 5.62 8.44 -12.67
C LEU A 41 6.89 8.99 -12.00
N VAL A 42 6.87 10.26 -11.56
CA VAL A 42 7.99 10.89 -10.85
C VAL A 42 8.28 10.13 -9.55
N LEU A 43 7.26 9.81 -8.76
CA LEU A 43 7.42 9.03 -7.53
C LEU A 43 8.04 7.65 -7.80
N SER A 44 7.49 6.92 -8.79
CA SER A 44 7.92 5.55 -9.08
C SER A 44 9.33 5.49 -9.68
N THR A 45 9.69 6.43 -10.56
CA THR A 45 11.05 6.48 -11.13
C THR A 45 12.08 6.90 -10.10
N PHE A 46 11.76 7.85 -9.21
CA PHE A 46 12.62 8.22 -8.08
C PHE A 46 12.88 7.02 -7.16
N LEU A 47 11.84 6.32 -6.72
CA LEU A 47 11.98 5.14 -5.86
C LEU A 47 12.78 4.02 -6.55
N PHE A 48 12.53 3.81 -7.82
CA PHE A 48 13.28 2.84 -8.62
C PHE A 48 14.77 3.17 -8.68
N ALA A 49 15.14 4.43 -8.87
CA ALA A 49 16.53 4.88 -8.86
C ALA A 49 17.21 4.65 -7.50
N VAL A 50 16.52 4.98 -6.40
CA VAL A 50 17.02 4.72 -5.04
C VAL A 50 17.25 3.22 -4.82
N ILE A 51 16.31 2.37 -5.24
CA ILE A 51 16.40 0.90 -5.10
C ILE A 51 17.53 0.34 -5.97
N CYS A 52 17.69 0.80 -7.21
CA CYS A 52 18.80 0.38 -8.07
C CYS A 52 20.16 0.71 -7.44
N ARG A 53 20.33 1.93 -6.95
CA ARG A 53 21.57 2.37 -6.29
C ARG A 53 21.88 1.56 -5.01
N TYR A 54 20.87 1.29 -4.18
CA TYR A 54 21.01 0.47 -2.99
C TYR A 54 21.39 -0.97 -3.37
N SER A 55 20.74 -1.53 -4.39
CA SER A 55 20.96 -2.92 -4.85
C SER A 55 22.39 -3.18 -5.28
N ARG A 56 23.09 -2.17 -5.85
CA ARG A 56 24.49 -2.30 -6.27
C ARG A 56 25.41 -2.67 -5.10
N ARG A 57 25.23 -1.99 -3.97
CA ARG A 57 26.01 -2.26 -2.75
C ARG A 57 25.55 -3.54 -2.06
N TYR A 58 24.23 -3.75 -2.02
CA TYR A 58 23.63 -4.88 -1.32
C TYR A 58 24.01 -6.23 -1.94
N LEU A 59 24.08 -6.32 -3.27
CA LEU A 59 24.41 -7.52 -4.03
C LEU A 59 25.88 -7.53 -4.54
N ALA A 60 26.75 -6.69 -4.01
CA ALA A 60 28.14 -6.66 -4.42
C ALA A 60 28.80 -8.02 -4.14
N GLY A 61 29.31 -8.66 -5.20
CA GLY A 61 29.93 -9.99 -5.12
C GLY A 61 28.96 -11.18 -5.23
N ASP A 62 27.63 -10.94 -5.28
CA ASP A 62 26.65 -12.02 -5.51
C ASP A 62 26.68 -12.48 -6.98
N PRO A 63 26.86 -13.78 -7.27
CA PRO A 63 26.93 -14.29 -8.66
C PRO A 63 25.62 -14.08 -9.44
N GLY A 64 24.50 -13.88 -8.75
CA GLY A 64 23.19 -13.59 -9.33
C GLY A 64 22.93 -12.12 -9.65
N GLN A 65 23.84 -11.19 -9.35
CA GLN A 65 23.64 -9.75 -9.46
C GLN A 65 23.11 -9.33 -10.86
N ALA A 66 23.69 -9.85 -11.94
CA ALA A 66 23.25 -9.52 -13.30
C ALA A 66 21.81 -9.98 -13.59
N ARG A 67 21.44 -11.19 -13.14
CA ARG A 67 20.07 -11.71 -13.23
C ARG A 67 19.09 -10.88 -12.40
N PHE A 68 19.53 -10.42 -11.23
CA PHE A 68 18.74 -9.54 -10.38
C PHE A 68 18.39 -8.23 -11.09
N TYR A 69 19.41 -7.54 -11.65
CA TYR A 69 19.21 -6.27 -12.36
C TYR A 69 18.33 -6.43 -13.59
N LEU A 70 18.47 -7.52 -14.34
CA LEU A 70 17.59 -7.82 -15.48
C LEU A 70 16.11 -7.80 -15.03
N TRP A 71 15.77 -8.58 -14.01
CA TRP A 71 14.39 -8.68 -13.55
C TRP A 71 13.92 -7.42 -12.81
N LEU A 72 14.83 -6.71 -12.13
CA LEU A 72 14.54 -5.43 -11.50
C LEU A 72 14.15 -4.39 -12.55
N CYS A 73 14.94 -4.25 -13.62
CA CYS A 73 14.64 -3.32 -14.71
C CYS A 73 13.39 -3.72 -15.48
N CYS A 74 13.19 -5.02 -15.77
CA CYS A 74 11.94 -5.49 -16.38
C CYS A 74 10.72 -5.14 -15.53
N THR A 75 10.81 -5.35 -14.21
CA THR A 75 9.70 -5.04 -13.30
C THR A 75 9.43 -3.53 -13.25
N GLY A 76 10.47 -2.70 -13.15
CA GLY A 76 10.35 -1.24 -13.18
C GLY A 76 9.73 -0.75 -14.48
N SER A 77 10.20 -1.23 -15.63
CA SER A 77 9.64 -0.87 -16.95
C SER A 77 8.16 -1.23 -17.07
N CYS A 78 7.76 -2.42 -16.56
CA CYS A 78 6.36 -2.82 -16.56
C CYS A 78 5.49 -1.90 -15.66
N VAL A 79 6.02 -1.46 -14.50
CA VAL A 79 5.33 -0.50 -13.62
C VAL A 79 5.20 0.86 -14.31
N PHE A 80 6.23 1.33 -15.01
CA PHE A 80 6.16 2.59 -15.77
C PHE A 80 5.16 2.49 -16.92
N ALA A 81 5.15 1.38 -17.65
CA ALA A 81 4.15 1.11 -18.69
C ALA A 81 2.72 1.09 -18.14
N LEU A 82 2.52 0.54 -16.92
CA LEU A 82 1.23 0.54 -16.23
C LEU A 82 0.77 1.98 -15.89
N ILE A 83 1.68 2.82 -15.40
CA ILE A 83 1.38 4.21 -15.06
C ILE A 83 1.07 5.04 -16.30
N LEU A 84 1.84 4.83 -17.39
CA LEU A 84 1.69 5.53 -18.67
C LEU A 84 0.51 5.04 -19.50
N ALA A 85 -0.14 3.94 -19.13
CA ALA A 85 -1.25 3.37 -19.89
C ALA A 85 -2.42 4.37 -20.00
N GLN A 86 -2.86 4.63 -21.22
CA GLN A 86 -3.99 5.50 -21.54
C GLN A 86 -5.29 4.71 -21.81
N ASN A 87 -5.22 3.40 -21.73
CA ASN A 87 -6.37 2.52 -21.88
C ASN A 87 -6.28 1.30 -20.94
N LEU A 88 -7.44 0.72 -20.63
CA LEU A 88 -7.56 -0.37 -19.68
C LEU A 88 -6.90 -1.66 -20.17
N LEU A 89 -6.86 -1.89 -21.49
CA LEU A 89 -6.23 -3.09 -22.07
C LEU A 89 -4.70 -3.04 -21.88
N LEU A 90 -4.04 -1.93 -22.24
CA LEU A 90 -2.60 -1.75 -22.04
C LEU A 90 -2.24 -1.79 -20.54
N PHE A 91 -3.08 -1.18 -19.69
CA PHE A 91 -2.94 -1.26 -18.24
C PHE A 91 -2.93 -2.72 -17.76
N ALA A 92 -3.86 -3.55 -18.23
CA ALA A 92 -3.94 -4.95 -17.85
C ALA A 92 -2.75 -5.79 -18.34
N PHE A 93 -2.23 -5.53 -19.54
CA PHE A 93 -1.01 -6.18 -20.00
C PHE A 93 0.20 -5.80 -19.16
N ALA A 94 0.38 -4.52 -18.84
CA ALA A 94 1.46 -4.05 -17.99
C ALA A 94 1.34 -4.60 -16.55
N TRP A 95 0.11 -4.69 -16.02
CA TRP A 95 -0.20 -5.31 -14.73
C TRP A 95 0.21 -6.78 -14.67
N LEU A 96 -0.13 -7.55 -15.70
CA LEU A 96 0.25 -8.96 -15.83
C LEU A 96 1.78 -9.10 -15.94
N ALA A 97 2.41 -8.32 -16.83
CA ALA A 97 3.85 -8.35 -17.04
C ALA A 97 4.64 -7.96 -15.77
N ALA A 98 4.22 -6.93 -15.03
CA ALA A 98 4.79 -6.55 -13.74
C ALA A 98 4.64 -7.68 -12.70
N SER A 99 3.52 -8.39 -12.70
CA SER A 99 3.29 -9.53 -11.80
C SER A 99 4.21 -10.71 -12.11
N LEU A 100 4.46 -11.00 -13.40
CA LEU A 100 5.31 -12.10 -13.84
C LEU A 100 6.80 -11.80 -13.63
N SER A 101 7.25 -10.59 -13.94
CA SER A 101 8.63 -10.16 -13.70
C SER A 101 8.96 -10.11 -12.21
N LEU A 102 8.05 -9.60 -11.37
CA LEU A 102 8.20 -9.66 -9.91
C LEU A 102 8.32 -11.11 -9.40
N HIS A 103 7.59 -12.06 -9.98
CA HIS A 103 7.67 -13.47 -9.58
C HIS A 103 9.10 -14.01 -9.71
N GLN A 104 9.86 -13.58 -10.72
CA GLN A 104 11.26 -13.97 -10.89
C GLN A 104 12.17 -13.39 -9.79
N LEU A 105 11.90 -12.15 -9.35
CA LEU A 105 12.62 -11.53 -8.22
C LEU A 105 12.30 -12.23 -6.89
N LEU A 106 11.05 -12.66 -6.68
CA LEU A 106 10.67 -13.42 -5.49
C LEU A 106 11.35 -14.78 -5.41
N ARG A 107 11.67 -15.38 -6.56
CA ARG A 107 12.41 -16.65 -6.70
C ARG A 107 13.92 -16.47 -6.83
N PHE A 108 14.46 -15.32 -6.41
CA PHE A 108 15.88 -15.02 -6.59
C PHE A 108 16.78 -16.04 -5.91
N TYR A 109 16.41 -16.48 -4.69
CA TYR A 109 17.07 -17.58 -3.97
C TYR A 109 16.21 -18.84 -4.03
N PRO A 110 16.39 -19.69 -5.08
CA PRO A 110 15.51 -20.85 -5.30
C PRO A 110 15.69 -21.96 -4.25
N ASP A 111 16.82 -21.97 -3.55
CA ASP A 111 17.15 -22.98 -2.52
C ASP A 111 16.44 -22.70 -1.17
N ARG A 112 15.72 -21.58 -1.03
CA ARG A 112 14.95 -21.25 0.16
C ARG A 112 13.49 -21.70 0.03
N PRO A 113 13.06 -22.76 0.75
CA PRO A 113 11.69 -23.29 0.61
C PRO A 113 10.60 -22.26 0.96
N GLY A 114 10.85 -21.42 1.98
CA GLY A 114 9.94 -20.33 2.36
C GLY A 114 9.74 -19.31 1.24
N ALA A 115 10.82 -18.92 0.55
CA ALA A 115 10.75 -17.99 -0.59
C ALA A 115 9.94 -18.60 -1.76
N LEU A 116 10.14 -19.89 -2.06
CA LEU A 116 9.37 -20.59 -3.09
C LEU A 116 7.88 -20.67 -2.76
N LEU A 117 7.54 -21.01 -1.51
CA LEU A 117 6.16 -21.08 -1.07
C LEU A 117 5.47 -19.71 -1.16
N ALA A 118 6.14 -18.64 -0.70
CA ALA A 118 5.66 -17.27 -0.81
C ALA A 118 5.45 -16.85 -2.27
N ALA A 119 6.40 -17.17 -3.15
CA ALA A 119 6.30 -16.86 -4.59
C ALA A 119 5.13 -17.61 -5.26
N ARG A 120 4.90 -18.88 -4.93
CA ARG A 120 3.76 -19.68 -5.44
C ARG A 120 2.43 -19.12 -4.94
N LYS A 121 2.32 -18.83 -3.64
CA LYS A 121 1.12 -18.22 -3.05
C LYS A 121 0.78 -16.89 -3.73
N LYS A 122 1.78 -16.00 -3.87
CA LYS A 122 1.61 -14.73 -4.58
C LYS A 122 1.19 -14.96 -6.03
N PHE A 123 1.77 -15.95 -6.71
CA PHE A 123 1.42 -16.27 -8.09
C PHE A 123 -0.07 -16.68 -8.22
N LEU A 124 -0.54 -17.61 -7.40
CA LEU A 124 -1.92 -18.08 -7.43
C LEU A 124 -2.92 -16.95 -7.17
N ILE A 125 -2.70 -16.15 -6.11
CA ILE A 125 -3.56 -15.01 -5.78
C ILE A 125 -3.54 -13.97 -6.91
N SER A 126 -2.37 -13.72 -7.52
CA SER A 126 -2.28 -12.79 -8.64
C SER A 126 -3.06 -13.30 -9.87
N ARG A 127 -3.03 -14.61 -10.17
CA ARG A 127 -3.83 -15.18 -11.29
C ARG A 127 -5.32 -15.01 -11.09
N LEU A 128 -5.80 -15.16 -9.86
CA LEU A 128 -7.20 -14.89 -9.55
C LEU A 128 -7.57 -13.42 -9.82
N GLY A 129 -6.69 -12.49 -9.44
CA GLY A 129 -6.87 -11.06 -9.74
C GLY A 129 -6.84 -10.75 -11.24
N ASP A 130 -5.96 -11.42 -12.00
CA ASP A 130 -5.88 -11.24 -13.44
C ASP A 130 -7.13 -11.80 -14.17
N CYS A 131 -7.72 -12.89 -13.68
CA CYS A 131 -8.98 -13.41 -14.19
C CYS A 131 -10.13 -12.41 -13.95
N ALA A 132 -10.20 -11.80 -12.77
CA ALA A 132 -11.18 -10.77 -12.48
C ALA A 132 -11.00 -9.53 -13.39
N LEU A 133 -9.76 -9.08 -13.56
CA LEU A 133 -9.44 -7.97 -14.46
C LEU A 133 -9.78 -8.29 -15.92
N ALA A 134 -9.52 -9.51 -16.40
CA ALA A 134 -9.89 -9.96 -17.72
C ALA A 134 -11.41 -9.98 -17.92
N GLY A 135 -12.17 -10.46 -16.93
CA GLY A 135 -13.63 -10.37 -16.92
C GLY A 135 -14.14 -8.94 -17.01
N ALA A 136 -13.52 -8.02 -16.22
CA ALA A 136 -13.83 -6.60 -16.28
C ALA A 136 -13.54 -6.00 -17.68
N LEU A 137 -12.40 -6.36 -18.31
CA LEU A 137 -12.04 -5.93 -19.67
C LEU A 137 -13.10 -6.33 -20.71
N ILE A 138 -13.50 -7.60 -20.69
CA ILE A 138 -14.48 -8.14 -21.63
C ILE A 138 -15.84 -7.40 -21.47
N LEU A 139 -16.30 -7.26 -20.24
CA LEU A 139 -17.57 -6.58 -19.96
C LEU A 139 -17.50 -5.09 -20.27
N THR A 140 -16.38 -4.42 -19.97
CA THR A 140 -16.18 -3.01 -20.31
C THR A 140 -16.31 -2.78 -21.79
N TYR A 141 -15.70 -3.61 -22.63
CA TYR A 141 -15.82 -3.48 -24.08
C TYR A 141 -17.24 -3.76 -24.57
N ARG A 142 -17.92 -4.75 -24.00
CA ARG A 142 -19.33 -5.06 -24.36
C ARG A 142 -20.29 -3.94 -24.01
N VAL A 143 -20.05 -3.23 -22.90
CA VAL A 143 -20.96 -2.18 -22.42
C VAL A 143 -20.64 -0.82 -23.05
N PHE A 144 -19.35 -0.45 -23.11
CA PHE A 144 -18.89 0.88 -23.54
C PHE A 144 -18.30 0.91 -24.96
N GLY A 145 -18.06 -0.24 -25.59
CA GLY A 145 -17.44 -0.34 -26.93
C GLY A 145 -15.98 0.14 -26.97
N THR A 146 -15.36 0.39 -25.82
CA THR A 146 -14.01 0.97 -25.75
C THR A 146 -13.28 0.59 -24.48
N TRP A 147 -11.94 0.64 -24.51
CA TRP A 147 -11.06 0.56 -23.35
C TRP A 147 -10.34 1.89 -23.09
N ASP A 148 -10.51 2.90 -23.94
CA ASP A 148 -9.86 4.22 -23.81
C ASP A 148 -10.39 4.96 -22.56
N PHE A 149 -9.47 5.42 -21.68
CA PHE A 149 -9.86 6.05 -20.41
C PHE A 149 -10.66 7.33 -20.62
N ARG A 150 -10.33 8.17 -21.63
CA ARG A 150 -11.05 9.43 -21.85
C ARG A 150 -12.50 9.16 -22.24
N LYS A 151 -12.71 8.18 -23.13
CA LYS A 151 -14.07 7.77 -23.54
C LYS A 151 -14.86 7.14 -22.39
N LEU A 152 -14.19 6.29 -21.59
CA LEU A 152 -14.79 5.68 -20.41
C LEU A 152 -15.19 6.73 -19.37
N PHE A 153 -14.36 7.75 -19.13
CA PHE A 153 -14.67 8.82 -18.19
C PHE A 153 -15.81 9.72 -18.68
N ALA A 154 -15.85 10.03 -19.98
CA ALA A 154 -16.99 10.75 -20.57
C ALA A 154 -18.30 9.96 -20.42
N ALA A 155 -18.29 8.64 -20.68
CA ALA A 155 -19.44 7.76 -20.47
C ALA A 155 -19.85 7.70 -18.98
N ALA A 156 -18.89 7.65 -18.05
CA ALA A 156 -19.17 7.67 -16.61
C ALA A 156 -19.84 8.99 -16.17
N GLN A 157 -19.41 10.13 -16.73
CA GLN A 157 -20.05 11.42 -16.47
C GLN A 157 -21.48 11.46 -16.97
N SER A 158 -21.74 10.93 -18.16
CA SER A 158 -23.10 10.85 -18.71
C SER A 158 -24.00 9.95 -17.85
N LEU A 159 -23.49 8.80 -17.37
CA LEU A 159 -24.23 7.90 -16.49
C LEU A 159 -24.52 8.54 -15.12
N ARG A 160 -23.60 9.36 -14.60
CA ARG A 160 -23.81 10.07 -13.33
C ARG A 160 -24.89 11.15 -13.44
N ALA A 161 -25.02 11.79 -14.59
CA ALA A 161 -26.08 12.77 -14.85
C ALA A 161 -27.45 12.12 -15.10
N GLY A 162 -27.49 10.82 -15.43
CA GLY A 162 -28.68 10.02 -15.60
C GLY A 162 -29.18 9.43 -14.28
N GLU A 163 -30.49 9.06 -14.24
CA GLU A 163 -31.09 8.53 -13.00
C GLU A 163 -30.76 7.09 -12.67
N GLN A 164 -30.25 6.29 -13.62
CA GLN A 164 -29.98 4.86 -13.39
C GLN A 164 -28.65 4.39 -13.99
N VAL A 165 -27.84 3.78 -13.15
CA VAL A 165 -26.62 3.09 -13.58
C VAL A 165 -26.97 1.67 -14.05
N PRO A 166 -26.63 1.25 -15.28
CA PRO A 166 -26.92 -0.10 -15.77
C PRO A 166 -26.28 -1.18 -14.89
N ALA A 167 -27.03 -2.25 -14.62
CA ALA A 167 -26.53 -3.37 -13.79
C ALA A 167 -25.15 -3.96 -14.22
N PRO A 168 -24.83 -4.09 -15.52
CA PRO A 168 -23.52 -4.55 -15.95
C PRO A 168 -22.36 -3.65 -15.50
N VAL A 169 -22.57 -2.34 -15.31
CA VAL A 169 -21.55 -1.41 -14.81
C VAL A 169 -21.17 -1.75 -13.39
N ASN A 170 -22.14 -2.10 -12.54
CA ASN A 170 -21.85 -2.57 -11.18
C ASN A 170 -20.97 -3.83 -11.18
N VAL A 171 -21.23 -4.78 -12.08
CA VAL A 171 -20.42 -5.99 -12.21
C VAL A 171 -18.99 -5.66 -12.65
N ILE A 172 -18.83 -4.78 -13.65
CA ILE A 172 -17.50 -4.31 -14.09
C ILE A 172 -16.71 -3.73 -12.91
N VAL A 173 -17.34 -2.81 -12.17
CA VAL A 173 -16.68 -2.15 -11.04
C VAL A 173 -16.35 -3.13 -9.91
N CYS A 174 -17.25 -4.06 -9.58
CA CYS A 174 -16.97 -5.10 -8.59
C CYS A 174 -15.78 -5.98 -8.98
N LEU A 175 -15.65 -6.35 -10.25
CA LEU A 175 -14.51 -7.13 -10.75
C LEU A 175 -13.20 -6.34 -10.70
N LEU A 176 -13.22 -5.05 -11.06
CA LEU A 176 -12.06 -4.15 -10.96
C LEU A 176 -11.61 -4.00 -9.50
N VAL A 177 -12.55 -3.75 -8.59
CA VAL A 177 -12.30 -3.61 -7.16
C VAL A 177 -11.77 -4.92 -6.57
N PHE A 178 -12.35 -6.07 -6.93
CA PHE A 178 -11.87 -7.36 -6.49
C PHE A 178 -10.42 -7.63 -6.96
N ALA A 179 -10.10 -7.34 -8.23
CA ALA A 179 -8.73 -7.43 -8.74
C ALA A 179 -7.76 -6.52 -7.96
N ALA A 180 -8.18 -5.29 -7.65
CA ALA A 180 -7.40 -4.34 -6.86
C ALA A 180 -7.15 -4.83 -5.43
N MET A 181 -8.16 -5.39 -4.77
CA MET A 181 -8.07 -5.96 -3.43
C MET A 181 -7.07 -7.12 -3.37
N LEU A 182 -7.10 -8.04 -4.35
CA LEU A 182 -6.16 -9.16 -4.43
C LEU A 182 -4.71 -8.68 -4.63
N LYS A 183 -4.51 -7.65 -5.45
CA LYS A 183 -3.20 -7.07 -5.72
C LYS A 183 -2.63 -6.34 -4.50
N SER A 184 -3.48 -5.63 -3.76
CA SER A 184 -3.11 -4.83 -2.59
C SER A 184 -3.25 -5.59 -1.26
N ALA A 185 -3.15 -6.91 -1.30
CA ALA A 185 -3.11 -7.80 -0.13
C ALA A 185 -4.23 -7.54 0.89
N GLN A 186 -5.48 -7.38 0.43
CA GLN A 186 -6.62 -7.24 1.32
C GLN A 186 -7.01 -8.57 1.95
N PHE A 187 -7.57 -8.51 3.17
CA PHE A 187 -8.13 -9.69 3.82
C PHE A 187 -9.26 -10.31 2.98
N PRO A 188 -9.33 -11.65 2.88
CA PRO A 188 -8.49 -12.67 3.49
C PRO A 188 -7.23 -13.05 2.68
N PHE A 189 -6.97 -12.40 1.55
CA PHE A 189 -5.90 -12.75 0.58
C PHE A 189 -4.56 -12.05 0.88
N HIS A 190 -4.36 -11.53 2.09
CA HIS A 190 -3.17 -10.76 2.48
C HIS A 190 -1.91 -11.60 2.72
N SER A 191 -2.07 -12.91 3.00
CA SER A 191 -1.03 -13.75 3.59
C SER A 191 0.23 -13.93 2.73
N TRP A 192 0.14 -13.70 1.40
CA TRP A 192 1.31 -13.77 0.52
C TRP A 192 2.35 -12.69 0.82
N LEU A 193 1.92 -11.52 1.30
CA LEU A 193 2.78 -10.37 1.47
C LEU A 193 3.78 -10.53 2.64
N PRO A 194 3.37 -10.92 3.87
CA PRO A 194 4.30 -11.15 4.97
C PRO A 194 5.28 -12.31 4.76
N ASP A 195 4.95 -13.27 3.91
CA ASP A 195 5.82 -14.42 3.65
C ASP A 195 6.97 -14.07 2.68
N THR A 196 6.88 -12.98 1.94
CA THR A 196 7.93 -12.56 0.98
C THR A 196 9.19 -12.00 1.65
N MET A 197 9.29 -12.03 2.98
CA MET A 197 10.42 -11.45 3.73
C MET A 197 11.76 -12.17 3.56
N GLU A 198 11.76 -13.38 2.99
CA GLU A 198 13.00 -14.12 2.68
C GLU A 198 13.67 -13.66 1.39
N THR A 199 13.04 -12.76 0.65
CA THR A 199 13.62 -12.17 -0.55
C THR A 199 14.67 -11.10 -0.22
N PRO A 200 15.56 -10.75 -1.17
CA PRO A 200 16.51 -9.65 -0.95
C PRO A 200 15.81 -8.35 -0.52
N THR A 201 16.43 -7.61 0.40
CA THR A 201 15.86 -6.35 0.91
C THR A 201 15.43 -5.35 -0.18
N PRO A 202 16.18 -5.15 -1.29
CA PRO A 202 15.72 -4.29 -2.37
C PRO A 202 14.41 -4.76 -3.03
N VAL A 203 14.17 -6.08 -3.12
CA VAL A 203 12.91 -6.63 -3.64
C VAL A 203 11.75 -6.30 -2.68
N SER A 204 11.99 -6.43 -1.38
CA SER A 204 11.01 -6.04 -0.37
C SER A 204 10.67 -4.54 -0.48
N ALA A 205 11.67 -3.67 -0.64
CA ALA A 205 11.46 -2.24 -0.83
C ALA A 205 10.63 -1.97 -2.10
N LEU A 206 11.00 -2.56 -3.25
CA LEU A 206 10.27 -2.41 -4.51
C LEU A 206 8.82 -2.87 -4.40
N MET A 207 8.60 -4.00 -3.73
CA MET A 207 7.28 -4.59 -3.58
C MET A 207 6.37 -3.76 -2.69
N HIS A 208 6.86 -3.39 -1.49
CA HIS A 208 6.08 -2.68 -0.49
C HIS A 208 5.90 -1.18 -0.77
N ALA A 209 6.85 -0.55 -1.45
CA ALA A 209 6.77 0.86 -1.83
C ALA A 209 6.18 1.10 -3.23
N GLY A 210 6.15 0.09 -4.10
CA GLY A 210 5.76 0.22 -5.50
C GLY A 210 4.61 -0.71 -5.89
N ILE A 211 4.89 -1.99 -6.05
CA ILE A 211 4.00 -2.93 -6.74
C ILE A 211 2.69 -3.19 -6.00
N ILE A 212 2.70 -3.16 -4.66
CA ILE A 212 1.50 -3.35 -3.84
C ILE A 212 0.47 -2.23 -4.07
N ASN A 213 0.93 -1.05 -4.46
CA ASN A 213 0.10 0.13 -4.71
C ASN A 213 -0.67 0.03 -6.03
N ALA A 214 -0.34 -0.92 -6.92
CA ALA A 214 -0.98 -1.04 -8.24
C ALA A 214 -2.50 -1.22 -8.14
N GLY A 215 -3.01 -1.90 -7.09
CA GLY A 215 -4.46 -1.98 -6.85
C GLY A 215 -5.07 -0.62 -6.52
N GLY A 216 -4.43 0.17 -5.67
CA GLY A 216 -4.83 1.55 -5.39
C GLY A 216 -4.77 2.43 -6.63
N ILE A 217 -3.68 2.31 -7.43
CA ILE A 217 -3.55 3.04 -8.70
C ILE A 217 -4.72 2.72 -9.64
N LEU A 218 -5.13 1.45 -9.75
CA LEU A 218 -6.28 1.03 -10.56
C LEU A 218 -7.57 1.74 -10.08
N VAL A 219 -7.84 1.70 -8.78
CA VAL A 219 -9.05 2.28 -8.19
C VAL A 219 -9.05 3.81 -8.30
N ILE A 220 -7.93 4.48 -8.00
CA ILE A 220 -7.78 5.94 -8.09
C ILE A 220 -7.92 6.41 -9.54
N ARG A 221 -7.25 5.74 -10.49
CA ARG A 221 -7.32 6.10 -11.92
C ARG A 221 -8.73 5.93 -12.49
N LEU A 222 -9.43 4.88 -12.07
CA LEU A 222 -10.79 4.60 -12.51
C LEU A 222 -11.86 5.16 -11.55
N SER A 223 -11.49 6.10 -10.67
CA SER A 223 -12.42 6.70 -9.71
C SER A 223 -13.73 7.25 -10.34
N PRO A 224 -13.74 7.83 -11.58
CA PRO A 224 -14.98 8.24 -12.19
C PRO A 224 -15.97 7.09 -12.45
N ILE A 225 -15.45 5.88 -12.73
CA ILE A 225 -16.26 4.67 -12.95
C ILE A 225 -16.56 3.97 -11.63
N VAL A 226 -15.55 3.83 -10.76
CA VAL A 226 -15.69 3.16 -9.47
C VAL A 226 -16.77 3.83 -8.60
N SER A 227 -16.85 5.14 -8.63
CA SER A 227 -17.86 5.91 -7.89
C SER A 227 -19.31 5.73 -8.39
N LEU A 228 -19.53 5.05 -9.51
CA LEU A 228 -20.86 4.69 -9.98
C LEU A 228 -21.45 3.47 -9.27
N SER A 229 -20.66 2.69 -8.54
CA SER A 229 -21.11 1.47 -7.88
C SER A 229 -21.09 1.59 -6.36
N PRO A 230 -22.23 1.85 -5.70
CA PRO A 230 -22.32 1.89 -4.24
C PRO A 230 -21.89 0.56 -3.59
N VAL A 231 -22.18 -0.58 -4.24
CA VAL A 231 -21.82 -1.91 -3.76
C VAL A 231 -20.30 -2.07 -3.71
N ALA A 232 -19.58 -1.65 -4.76
CA ALA A 232 -18.14 -1.72 -4.81
C ALA A 232 -17.48 -0.76 -3.81
N LEU A 233 -18.02 0.43 -3.63
CA LEU A 233 -17.57 1.39 -2.62
C LEU A 233 -17.77 0.84 -1.20
N MET A 234 -18.91 0.23 -0.92
CA MET A 234 -19.18 -0.45 0.36
C MET A 234 -18.20 -1.59 0.61
N ALA A 235 -17.91 -2.40 -0.42
CA ALA A 235 -16.91 -3.48 -0.30
C ALA A 235 -15.51 -2.93 0.00
N LEU A 236 -15.08 -1.85 -0.68
CA LEU A 236 -13.82 -1.17 -0.39
C LEU A 236 -13.78 -0.64 1.04
N THR A 237 -14.86 -0.01 1.51
CA THR A 237 -14.97 0.54 2.86
C THR A 237 -14.86 -0.55 3.92
N VAL A 238 -15.67 -1.60 3.83
CA VAL A 238 -15.74 -2.66 4.85
C VAL A 238 -14.48 -3.51 4.87
N VAL A 239 -14.06 -4.02 3.70
CA VAL A 239 -12.86 -4.86 3.60
C VAL A 239 -11.60 -4.05 3.90
N GLY A 240 -11.55 -2.79 3.44
CA GLY A 240 -10.45 -1.87 3.73
C GLY A 240 -10.31 -1.58 5.22
N ALA A 241 -11.39 -1.20 5.90
CA ALA A 241 -11.41 -0.96 7.34
C ALA A 241 -10.99 -2.20 8.14
N PHE A 242 -11.58 -3.38 7.82
CA PHE A 242 -11.21 -4.63 8.49
C PHE A 242 -9.74 -4.98 8.27
N THR A 243 -9.23 -4.84 7.04
CA THR A 243 -7.82 -5.12 6.72
C THR A 243 -6.87 -4.18 7.45
N ALA A 244 -7.24 -2.89 7.57
CA ALA A 244 -6.46 -1.89 8.29
C ALA A 244 -6.33 -2.25 9.77
N LEU A 245 -7.44 -2.59 10.42
CA LEU A 245 -7.47 -2.97 11.83
C LEU A 245 -6.74 -4.28 12.08
N PHE A 246 -7.04 -5.32 11.29
CA PHE A 246 -6.38 -6.63 11.36
C PHE A 246 -4.86 -6.51 11.20
N GLY A 247 -4.41 -5.83 10.14
CA GLY A 247 -3.00 -5.63 9.85
C GLY A 247 -2.29 -4.87 10.97
N SER A 248 -2.92 -3.83 11.54
CA SER A 248 -2.39 -3.04 12.66
C SER A 248 -2.21 -3.90 13.92
N VAL A 249 -3.22 -4.67 14.31
CA VAL A 249 -3.16 -5.55 15.49
C VAL A 249 -2.05 -6.60 15.32
N VAL A 250 -1.97 -7.25 14.16
CA VAL A 250 -0.94 -8.26 13.90
C VAL A 250 0.45 -7.63 13.86
N ALA A 251 0.62 -6.46 13.24
CA ALA A 251 1.91 -5.75 13.17
C ALA A 251 2.51 -5.51 14.55
N LEU A 252 1.69 -5.10 15.53
CA LEU A 252 2.12 -4.81 16.91
C LEU A 252 2.66 -6.05 17.66
N THR A 253 2.32 -7.27 17.21
CA THR A 253 2.74 -8.52 17.86
C THR A 253 3.97 -9.17 17.20
N GLN A 254 4.48 -8.60 16.09
CA GLN A 254 5.59 -9.20 15.36
C GLN A 254 6.95 -8.87 15.98
N ALA A 255 7.75 -9.91 16.25
CA ALA A 255 9.12 -9.76 16.78
C ALA A 255 10.14 -9.35 15.69
N SER A 256 9.89 -9.70 14.42
CA SER A 256 10.78 -9.36 13.31
C SER A 256 10.42 -8.01 12.71
N VAL A 257 11.40 -7.09 12.58
CA VAL A 257 11.24 -5.77 11.98
C VAL A 257 10.62 -5.88 10.58
N LYS A 258 11.11 -6.77 9.72
CA LYS A 258 10.58 -6.93 8.36
C LYS A 258 9.14 -7.45 8.36
N ARG A 259 8.79 -8.42 9.25
CA ARG A 259 7.39 -8.89 9.34
C ARG A 259 6.46 -7.84 9.90
N CYS A 260 6.90 -7.05 10.89
CA CYS A 260 6.16 -5.90 11.39
C CYS A 260 5.90 -4.90 10.25
N LEU A 261 6.92 -4.54 9.47
CA LEU A 261 6.79 -3.66 8.30
C LEU A 261 5.84 -4.23 7.23
N ALA A 262 5.84 -5.54 7.03
CA ALA A 262 4.94 -6.20 6.08
C ALA A 262 3.47 -6.14 6.52
N PHE A 263 3.15 -6.47 7.78
CA PHE A 263 1.80 -6.34 8.30
C PHE A 263 1.35 -4.88 8.41
N SER A 264 2.27 -3.96 8.74
CA SER A 264 2.01 -2.52 8.65
C SER A 264 1.69 -2.11 7.21
N THR A 265 2.27 -2.74 6.16
CA THR A 265 1.87 -2.50 4.78
C THR A 265 0.47 -3.03 4.50
N VAL A 266 0.11 -4.23 5.00
CA VAL A 266 -1.27 -4.75 4.90
C VAL A 266 -2.26 -3.76 5.50
N ALA A 267 -1.97 -3.23 6.71
CA ALA A 267 -2.79 -2.24 7.38
C ALA A 267 -2.96 -0.96 6.55
N GLN A 268 -1.86 -0.42 6.02
CA GLN A 268 -1.88 0.82 5.23
C GLN A 268 -2.60 0.64 3.89
N MET A 269 -2.45 -0.52 3.22
CA MET A 269 -3.23 -0.84 2.03
C MET A 269 -4.72 -0.99 2.34
N GLY A 270 -5.07 -1.54 3.51
CA GLY A 270 -6.45 -1.55 3.99
C GLY A 270 -7.00 -0.14 4.17
N PHE A 271 -6.23 0.74 4.80
CA PHE A 271 -6.61 2.13 5.00
C PHE A 271 -6.77 2.89 3.67
N MET A 272 -5.86 2.70 2.72
CA MET A 272 -5.99 3.27 1.37
C MET A 272 -7.26 2.79 0.65
N MET A 273 -7.65 1.52 0.78
CA MET A 273 -8.91 1.01 0.22
C MET A 273 -10.13 1.59 0.93
N LEU A 274 -10.06 1.81 2.24
CA LEU A 274 -11.08 2.54 3.01
C LEU A 274 -11.27 3.96 2.49
N GLU A 275 -10.17 4.70 2.27
CA GLU A 275 -10.20 6.06 1.69
C GLU A 275 -10.89 6.06 0.32
N CYS A 276 -10.55 5.09 -0.55
CA CYS A 276 -11.22 4.92 -1.83
C CYS A 276 -12.72 4.60 -1.68
N GLY A 277 -13.07 3.74 -0.72
CA GLY A 277 -14.46 3.34 -0.46
C GLY A 277 -15.32 4.50 0.04
N LEU A 278 -14.73 5.43 0.78
CA LEU A 278 -15.36 6.68 1.23
C LEU A 278 -15.41 7.77 0.14
N GLY A 279 -14.87 7.52 -1.07
CA GLY A 279 -14.81 8.50 -2.16
C GLY A 279 -13.67 9.50 -2.06
N ALA A 280 -12.80 9.37 -1.05
CA ALA A 280 -11.66 10.25 -0.82
C ALA A 280 -10.43 9.82 -1.66
N PHE A 281 -10.59 9.70 -2.98
CA PHE A 281 -9.54 9.21 -3.89
C PHE A 281 -8.29 10.11 -3.91
N HIS A 282 -8.44 11.41 -3.68
CA HIS A 282 -7.33 12.36 -3.53
C HIS A 282 -6.50 12.07 -2.28
N LEU A 283 -7.15 11.71 -1.15
CA LEU A 283 -6.45 11.30 0.07
C LEU A 283 -5.76 9.95 -0.11
N ALA A 284 -6.40 9.00 -0.82
CA ALA A 284 -5.78 7.74 -1.18
C ALA A 284 -4.52 7.92 -2.05
N LEU A 285 -4.50 8.91 -2.96
CA LEU A 285 -3.31 9.29 -3.72
C LEU A 285 -2.20 9.85 -2.82
N LEU A 286 -2.54 10.76 -1.92
CA LEU A 286 -1.60 11.33 -0.94
C LEU A 286 -1.02 10.23 -0.04
N HIS A 287 -1.89 9.35 0.47
CA HIS A 287 -1.50 8.19 1.26
C HIS A 287 -0.54 7.28 0.48
N LEU A 288 -0.86 6.94 -0.77
CA LEU A 288 -0.02 6.13 -1.64
C LEU A 288 1.38 6.74 -1.78
N ALA A 289 1.49 8.04 -2.01
CA ALA A 289 2.76 8.72 -2.15
C ALA A 289 3.58 8.71 -0.85
N ALA A 290 2.98 9.09 0.26
CA ALA A 290 3.62 9.10 1.58
C ALA A 290 4.04 7.68 2.03
N HIS A 291 3.15 6.70 1.85
CA HIS A 291 3.41 5.30 2.14
C HIS A 291 4.59 4.75 1.32
N SER A 292 4.65 5.06 0.03
CA SER A 292 5.72 4.61 -0.86
C SER A 292 7.09 5.10 -0.40
N LEU A 293 7.21 6.39 -0.09
CA LEU A 293 8.46 6.99 0.40
C LEU A 293 8.86 6.40 1.76
N TYR A 294 7.92 6.33 2.70
CA TYR A 294 8.17 5.79 4.02
C TYR A 294 8.58 4.31 3.97
N LYS A 295 7.88 3.48 3.21
CA LYS A 295 8.18 2.03 3.15
C LYS A 295 9.49 1.74 2.44
N ALA A 296 9.83 2.47 1.37
CA ALA A 296 11.15 2.36 0.76
C ALA A 296 12.24 2.62 1.79
N TYR A 297 12.16 3.74 2.50
CA TYR A 297 13.11 4.09 3.56
C TYR A 297 13.17 3.01 4.66
N ALA A 298 12.02 2.61 5.20
CA ALA A 298 11.95 1.67 6.32
C ALA A 298 12.51 0.28 5.96
N PHE A 299 12.23 -0.24 4.75
CA PHE A 299 12.80 -1.51 4.32
C PHE A 299 14.29 -1.41 4.03
N LEU A 300 14.75 -0.38 3.33
CA LEU A 300 16.16 -0.22 3.00
C LEU A 300 17.02 0.02 4.25
N SER A 301 16.47 0.66 5.30
CA SER A 301 17.14 0.89 6.59
C SER A 301 16.94 -0.24 7.62
N SER A 302 16.13 -1.28 7.30
CA SER A 302 15.77 -2.32 8.27
C SER A 302 16.96 -3.11 8.87
N GLY A 303 18.11 -3.11 8.21
CA GLY A 303 19.34 -3.75 8.70
C GLY A 303 20.12 -2.95 9.75
N SER A 304 19.82 -1.65 9.90
CA SER A 304 20.51 -0.75 10.85
C SER A 304 19.68 -0.47 12.12
N VAL A 305 18.48 -1.06 12.22
CA VAL A 305 17.61 -0.86 13.40
C VAL A 305 18.19 -1.64 14.58
N VAL A 306 18.75 -0.89 15.55
CA VAL A 306 19.10 -1.43 16.88
C VAL A 306 17.85 -1.25 17.74
N SER A 307 17.44 -2.31 18.47
CA SER A 307 16.28 -2.25 19.37
C SER A 307 16.54 -1.22 20.47
N THR A 308 15.85 -0.09 20.42
CA THR A 308 15.75 0.85 21.54
C THR A 308 14.50 0.49 22.34
N GLU A 309 14.62 0.51 23.67
CA GLU A 309 13.45 0.31 24.52
C GLU A 309 12.35 1.31 24.15
N PRO A 310 11.08 0.85 24.01
CA PRO A 310 9.98 1.76 23.73
C PRO A 310 9.85 2.78 24.88
N PRO A 311 9.61 4.07 24.59
CA PRO A 311 9.42 5.06 25.62
C PRO A 311 8.23 4.68 26.50
N ARG A 312 8.44 4.63 27.82
CA ARG A 312 7.37 4.38 28.78
C ARG A 312 6.46 5.61 28.83
N ALA A 313 5.28 5.50 28.22
CA ALA A 313 4.27 6.54 28.26
C ALA A 313 3.51 6.51 29.59
N ASP A 314 3.45 7.66 30.28
CA ASP A 314 2.58 7.87 31.42
C ASP A 314 1.18 8.32 30.97
N THR A 315 0.11 7.90 31.69
CA THR A 315 -1.29 8.24 31.34
C THR A 315 -1.57 9.75 31.31
N ALA A 316 -0.95 10.50 32.19
CA ALA A 316 -1.09 11.96 32.23
C ALA A 316 -0.50 12.63 30.96
N THR A 317 0.59 12.09 30.46
CA THR A 317 1.22 12.53 29.20
C THR A 317 0.34 12.21 27.99
N GLY A 318 -0.41 11.10 28.05
CA GLY A 318 -1.33 10.69 26.98
C GLY A 318 -2.53 11.63 26.83
N VAL A 319 -3.14 12.04 27.94
CA VAL A 319 -4.25 13.01 27.92
C VAL A 319 -3.78 14.38 27.44
N ALA A 320 -2.61 14.83 27.88
CA ALA A 320 -2.01 16.08 27.41
C ALA A 320 -1.69 16.04 25.90
N ALA A 321 -1.25 14.89 25.37
CA ALA A 321 -0.99 14.69 23.95
C ALA A 321 -2.29 14.68 23.12
N LEU A 322 -3.36 14.07 23.63
CA LEU A 322 -4.69 14.11 23.01
C LEU A 322 -5.20 15.55 22.90
N VAL A 323 -5.11 16.34 23.97
CA VAL A 323 -5.53 17.75 24.00
C VAL A 323 -4.64 18.59 23.07
N ALA A 324 -3.33 18.42 23.15
CA ALA A 324 -2.38 19.15 22.30
C ALA A 324 -2.51 18.79 20.81
N GLY A 325 -2.79 17.52 20.49
CA GLY A 325 -3.00 17.06 19.12
C GLY A 325 -4.33 17.51 18.52
N SER A 326 -5.39 17.56 19.32
CA SER A 326 -6.71 18.01 18.86
C SER A 326 -6.80 19.52 18.68
N LEU A 327 -6.01 20.30 19.42
CA LEU A 327 -6.08 21.77 19.39
C LEU A 327 -5.78 22.39 18.02
N PRO A 328 -4.70 22.04 17.29
CA PRO A 328 -4.44 22.59 15.95
C PRO A 328 -5.53 22.26 14.96
N ALA A 329 -6.07 21.07 15.05
CA ALA A 329 -7.12 20.60 14.16
C ALA A 329 -8.48 21.21 14.50
N LEU A 330 -8.79 21.44 15.80
CA LEU A 330 -9.94 22.21 16.21
C LEU A 330 -9.84 23.67 15.72
N LEU A 331 -8.66 24.27 15.80
CA LEU A 331 -8.41 25.62 15.29
C LEU A 331 -8.56 25.67 13.76
N ALA A 332 -8.05 24.67 13.03
CA ALA A 332 -8.22 24.57 11.57
C ALA A 332 -9.70 24.44 11.20
N TRP A 333 -10.49 23.70 11.96
CA TRP A 333 -11.93 23.60 11.78
C TRP A 333 -12.67 24.91 12.08
N LEU A 334 -12.38 25.54 13.22
CA LEU A 334 -12.99 26.81 13.65
C LEU A 334 -12.68 27.96 12.68
N THR A 335 -11.53 27.94 12.03
CA THR A 335 -11.11 28.96 11.06
C THR A 335 -11.55 28.66 9.62
N ASN A 336 -12.33 27.59 9.38
CA ASN A 336 -12.68 27.08 8.05
C ASN A 336 -11.45 26.85 7.13
N PHE A 337 -10.26 26.75 7.71
CA PHE A 337 -9.03 26.46 6.98
C PHE A 337 -9.02 25.01 6.47
N ALA A 338 -9.71 24.11 7.18
CA ALA A 338 -9.86 22.72 6.82
C ALA A 338 -11.35 22.38 6.68
N GLN A 339 -11.76 21.97 5.50
CA GLN A 339 -13.08 21.39 5.26
C GLN A 339 -12.99 19.89 5.52
N PHE A 340 -13.52 19.46 6.66
CA PHE A 340 -13.57 18.04 7.02
C PHE A 340 -14.79 17.37 6.36
N ASP A 341 -14.73 17.17 5.05
CA ASP A 341 -15.82 16.54 4.28
C ASP A 341 -16.08 15.08 4.67
N GLN A 342 -15.07 14.44 5.31
CA GLN A 342 -15.09 13.02 5.67
C GLN A 342 -14.82 12.83 7.17
N PRO A 343 -15.85 12.76 8.03
CA PRO A 343 -15.70 12.71 9.48
C PRO A 343 -14.90 11.49 9.98
N VAL A 344 -14.99 10.36 9.26
CA VAL A 344 -14.21 9.15 9.61
C VAL A 344 -12.71 9.40 9.45
N LEU A 345 -12.30 9.92 8.29
CA LEU A 345 -10.89 10.16 7.98
C LEU A 345 -10.31 11.24 8.87
N SER A 346 -11.07 12.29 9.13
CA SER A 346 -10.70 13.35 10.08
C SER A 346 -10.50 12.79 11.49
N GLY A 347 -11.42 11.96 11.97
CA GLY A 347 -11.30 11.32 13.28
C GLY A 347 -10.07 10.42 13.38
N ILE A 348 -9.76 9.65 12.34
CA ILE A 348 -8.56 8.80 12.29
C ILE A 348 -7.29 9.67 12.24
N PHE A 349 -7.30 10.78 11.49
CA PHE A 349 -6.19 11.74 11.47
C PHE A 349 -5.92 12.31 12.86
N PHE A 350 -6.95 12.71 13.61
CA PHE A 350 -6.81 13.18 14.99
C PHE A 350 -6.23 12.11 15.91
N LEU A 351 -6.69 10.87 15.80
CA LEU A 351 -6.14 9.74 16.55
C LEU A 351 -4.65 9.52 16.25
N ALA A 352 -4.26 9.58 14.97
CA ALA A 352 -2.87 9.42 14.55
C ALA A 352 -1.98 10.56 15.09
N LEU A 353 -2.46 11.81 15.03
CA LEU A 353 -1.76 12.98 15.57
C LEU A 353 -1.61 12.90 17.09
N ALA A 354 -2.66 12.48 17.79
CA ALA A 354 -2.62 12.26 19.23
C ALA A 354 -1.60 11.19 19.63
N GLN A 355 -1.53 10.07 18.87
CA GLN A 355 -0.53 9.03 19.11
C GLN A 355 0.90 9.50 18.83
N LEU A 356 1.11 10.31 17.79
CA LEU A 356 2.42 10.91 17.50
C LEU A 356 2.93 11.76 18.68
N LEU A 357 2.04 12.51 19.31
CA LEU A 357 2.36 13.40 20.43
C LEU A 357 2.41 12.68 21.78
N TRP A 358 1.84 11.47 21.89
CA TRP A 358 1.76 10.69 23.13
C TRP A 358 3.14 10.42 23.77
N GLY A 359 4.21 10.35 22.98
CA GLY A 359 5.58 10.10 23.45
C GLY A 359 6.35 11.35 23.89
N SER A 360 5.78 12.57 23.82
CA SER A 360 6.50 13.80 24.16
C SER A 360 6.61 13.96 25.69
N LYS A 361 7.82 14.17 26.20
CA LYS A 361 8.11 14.33 27.61
C LYS A 361 7.83 15.77 28.09
N ARG A 362 7.57 15.94 29.41
CA ARG A 362 7.13 17.17 30.15
C ARG A 362 7.83 18.48 29.76
N GLY A 363 7.10 19.58 29.84
CA GLY A 363 7.62 20.95 29.80
C GLY A 363 7.81 21.51 28.39
N TRP A 364 9.00 22.00 28.11
CA TRP A 364 9.35 22.51 26.75
C TRP A 364 9.05 21.55 25.62
N GLN A 365 9.06 20.24 25.90
CA GLN A 365 8.69 19.20 24.94
C GLN A 365 7.19 19.18 24.62
N ALA A 366 6.31 19.66 25.51
CA ALA A 366 4.89 19.79 25.20
C ALA A 366 4.65 20.91 24.18
N LEU A 367 5.33 22.06 24.33
CA LEU A 367 5.23 23.16 23.37
C LEU A 367 5.79 22.75 21.98
N THR A 368 6.95 22.10 21.95
CA THR A 368 7.52 21.58 20.69
C THR A 368 6.61 20.52 20.06
N GLY A 369 5.92 19.69 20.85
CA GLY A 369 4.91 18.74 20.39
C GLY A 369 3.70 19.44 19.76
N VAL A 370 3.19 20.49 20.37
CA VAL A 370 2.07 21.30 19.82
C VAL A 370 2.49 21.97 18.51
N LEU A 371 3.68 22.60 18.48
CA LEU A 371 4.20 23.24 17.27
C LEU A 371 4.43 22.23 16.14
N ALA A 372 4.99 21.06 16.45
CA ALA A 372 5.14 19.98 15.49
C ALA A 372 3.79 19.47 14.98
N GLY A 373 2.80 19.30 15.87
CA GLY A 373 1.43 18.93 15.51
C GLY A 373 0.76 19.97 14.61
N ALA A 374 0.92 21.26 14.92
CA ALA A 374 0.40 22.35 14.08
C ALA A 374 1.07 22.38 12.70
N CYS A 375 2.40 22.25 12.66
CA CYS A 375 3.14 22.16 11.41
C CYS A 375 2.71 20.95 10.57
N PHE A 376 2.59 19.78 11.20
CA PHE A 376 2.12 18.56 10.53
C PHE A 376 0.70 18.73 9.96
N THR A 377 -0.20 19.32 10.73
CA THR A 377 -1.58 19.63 10.31
C THR A 377 -1.59 20.57 9.10
N ALA A 378 -0.81 21.67 9.16
CA ALA A 378 -0.72 22.62 8.05
C ALA A 378 -0.16 21.99 6.78
N VAL A 379 0.90 21.17 6.90
CA VAL A 379 1.49 20.43 5.79
C VAL A 379 0.49 19.42 5.21
N TYR A 380 -0.22 18.68 6.07
CA TYR A 380 -1.22 17.70 5.65
C TYR A 380 -2.31 18.36 4.80
N PHE A 381 -2.95 19.42 5.29
CA PHE A 381 -4.00 20.12 4.54
C PHE A 381 -3.48 20.82 3.28
N GLY A 382 -2.26 21.32 3.29
CA GLY A 382 -1.60 21.84 2.09
C GLY A 382 -1.42 20.75 1.02
N LEU A 383 -0.98 19.57 1.42
CA LEU A 383 -0.84 18.41 0.53
C LEU A 383 -2.19 17.84 0.07
N GLU A 384 -3.19 17.81 0.96
CA GLU A 384 -4.57 17.43 0.61
C GLU A 384 -5.15 18.35 -0.45
N THR A 385 -5.02 19.67 -0.28
CA THR A 385 -5.42 20.66 -1.27
C THR A 385 -4.68 20.45 -2.61
N ALA A 386 -3.39 20.18 -2.57
CA ALA A 386 -2.64 19.85 -3.77
C ALA A 386 -3.13 18.55 -4.43
N ALA A 387 -3.40 17.50 -3.64
CA ALA A 387 -3.92 16.22 -4.15
C ALA A 387 -5.31 16.36 -4.76
N SER A 388 -6.19 17.22 -4.20
CA SER A 388 -7.52 17.49 -4.75
C SER A 388 -7.51 18.17 -6.12
N THR A 389 -6.41 18.88 -6.48
CA THR A 389 -6.21 19.41 -7.84
C THR A 389 -5.80 18.33 -8.85
N VAL A 390 -5.31 17.18 -8.37
CA VAL A 390 -4.87 16.05 -9.20
C VAL A 390 -6.02 15.06 -9.42
N VAL A 391 -6.72 14.72 -8.34
CA VAL A 391 -7.87 13.81 -8.36
C VAL A 391 -9.04 14.51 -7.69
N THR A 392 -10.10 14.75 -8.44
CA THR A 392 -11.28 15.45 -7.91
C THR A 392 -11.96 14.64 -6.80
N PRO A 393 -12.24 15.25 -5.65
CA PRO A 393 -13.00 14.60 -4.59
C PRO A 393 -14.39 14.18 -5.11
N VAL A 394 -14.85 13.02 -4.67
CA VAL A 394 -16.21 12.57 -4.93
C VAL A 394 -17.01 12.71 -3.63
N HIS A 395 -17.92 13.65 -3.60
CA HIS A 395 -18.82 13.84 -2.46
C HIS A 395 -19.81 12.68 -2.42
N LEU A 396 -19.56 11.74 -1.53
CA LEU A 396 -20.48 10.67 -1.17
C LEU A 396 -21.04 10.98 0.21
N SER A 397 -22.31 10.69 0.43
CA SER A 397 -22.90 10.70 1.77
C SER A 397 -22.71 9.29 2.39
N PRO A 398 -21.63 9.04 3.14
CA PRO A 398 -21.41 7.74 3.74
C PRO A 398 -22.49 7.45 4.78
N ASP A 399 -22.85 6.17 4.93
CA ASP A 399 -23.74 5.73 5.99
C ASP A 399 -23.16 6.16 7.36
N ARG A 400 -23.92 6.94 8.10
CA ARG A 400 -23.52 7.49 9.41
C ARG A 400 -23.25 6.40 10.44
N MET A 401 -24.04 5.31 10.42
CA MET A 401 -23.86 4.19 11.34
C MET A 401 -22.56 3.43 11.04
N LEU A 402 -22.28 3.15 9.76
CA LEU A 402 -21.06 2.52 9.33
C LEU A 402 -19.83 3.40 9.66
N SER A 403 -19.94 4.69 9.39
CA SER A 403 -18.90 5.69 9.70
C SER A 403 -18.58 5.72 11.19
N ALA A 404 -19.59 5.77 12.05
CA ALA A 404 -19.43 5.72 13.50
C ALA A 404 -18.80 4.40 13.99
N ALA A 405 -19.24 3.26 13.43
CA ALA A 405 -18.71 1.95 13.77
C ALA A 405 -17.21 1.82 13.41
N ILE A 406 -16.81 2.29 12.23
CA ILE A 406 -15.41 2.29 11.79
C ILE A 406 -14.57 3.16 12.73
N LEU A 407 -15.01 4.40 13.00
CA LEU A 407 -14.28 5.31 13.89
C LEU A 407 -14.14 4.73 15.31
N MET A 408 -15.20 4.11 15.84
CA MET A 408 -15.18 3.43 17.14
C MET A 408 -14.16 2.29 17.16
N LEU A 409 -14.08 1.48 16.10
CA LEU A 409 -13.12 0.38 15.99
C LEU A 409 -11.67 0.89 15.93
N PHE A 410 -11.41 1.97 15.20
CA PHE A 410 -10.09 2.61 15.18
C PHE A 410 -9.73 3.18 16.56
N LEU A 411 -10.66 3.83 17.25
CA LEU A 411 -10.47 4.32 18.62
C LEU A 411 -10.15 3.18 19.58
N LEU A 412 -10.92 2.09 19.54
CA LEU A 412 -10.65 0.91 20.37
C LEU A 412 -9.26 0.31 20.09
N THR A 413 -8.85 0.26 18.82
CA THR A 413 -7.52 -0.23 18.46
C THR A 413 -6.42 0.69 18.98
N ALA A 414 -6.60 2.01 18.92
CA ALA A 414 -5.67 2.99 19.46
C ALA A 414 -5.56 2.88 20.99
N LEU A 415 -6.68 2.68 21.69
CA LEU A 415 -6.72 2.45 23.13
C LEU A 415 -6.04 1.12 23.52
N LEU A 416 -6.33 0.04 22.79
CA LEU A 416 -5.65 -1.25 23.00
C LEU A 416 -4.14 -1.09 22.82
N GLN A 417 -3.69 -0.41 21.76
CA GLN A 417 -2.28 -0.16 21.52
C GLN A 417 -1.61 0.55 22.68
N SER A 418 -2.28 1.57 23.25
CA SER A 418 -1.75 2.33 24.37
C SER A 418 -1.66 1.52 25.68
N GLN A 419 -2.51 0.51 25.85
CA GLN A 419 -2.59 -0.32 27.06
C GLN A 419 -1.82 -1.65 26.93
N LEU A 420 -1.44 -2.07 25.72
CA LEU A 420 -0.75 -3.34 25.47
C LEU A 420 0.41 -3.62 26.44
N PRO A 421 1.34 -2.68 26.75
CA PRO A 421 2.43 -2.94 27.68
C PRO A 421 1.98 -3.29 29.11
N ARG A 422 0.77 -2.83 29.52
CA ARG A 422 0.21 -3.07 30.85
C ARG A 422 -0.62 -4.35 30.93
N ILE A 423 -1.31 -4.68 29.84
CA ILE A 423 -2.30 -5.77 29.80
C ILE A 423 -1.63 -7.11 29.46
N CYS A 424 -0.46 -7.13 28.82
CA CYS A 424 0.28 -8.36 28.46
C CYS A 424 0.65 -9.27 29.65
N GLN A 425 0.34 -8.87 30.88
CA GLN A 425 0.60 -9.65 32.08
C GLN A 425 -0.57 -10.56 32.50
N THR A 426 -1.72 -10.52 31.79
CA THR A 426 -2.89 -11.37 32.10
C THR A 426 -2.99 -12.56 31.15
N ASP A 427 -3.41 -13.74 31.64
CA ASP A 427 -3.50 -14.98 30.83
C ASP A 427 -4.40 -14.85 29.59
N ALA A 428 -5.52 -14.14 29.71
CA ALA A 428 -6.45 -13.94 28.59
C ALA A 428 -5.80 -13.13 27.46
N VAL A 429 -5.00 -12.11 27.81
CA VAL A 429 -4.29 -11.28 26.85
C VAL A 429 -3.10 -12.02 26.26
N SER A 430 -2.43 -12.89 27.03
CA SER A 430 -1.34 -13.73 26.51
C SER A 430 -1.86 -14.67 25.41
N THR A 431 -3.04 -15.25 25.60
CA THR A 431 -3.70 -16.10 24.58
C THR A 431 -4.04 -15.30 23.33
N PHE A 432 -4.68 -14.14 23.47
CA PHE A 432 -4.96 -13.25 22.34
C PHE A 432 -3.68 -12.84 21.60
N TYR A 433 -2.63 -12.46 22.34
CA TYR A 433 -1.33 -12.11 21.77
C TYR A 433 -0.72 -13.25 20.94
N ILE A 434 -0.82 -14.50 21.41
CA ILE A 434 -0.34 -15.68 20.66
C ILE A 434 -1.12 -15.84 19.35
N HIS A 435 -2.45 -15.73 19.38
CA HIS A 435 -3.26 -15.80 18.16
C HIS A 435 -2.95 -14.65 17.19
N ALA A 436 -2.88 -13.42 17.68
CA ALA A 436 -2.53 -12.25 16.88
C ALA A 436 -1.12 -12.37 16.27
N ARG A 437 -0.13 -12.81 17.05
CA ARG A 437 1.26 -13.04 16.57
C ARG A 437 1.32 -14.06 15.43
N ASN A 438 0.44 -15.07 15.45
CA ASN A 438 0.30 -16.07 14.39
C ASN A 438 -0.63 -15.61 13.25
N GLY A 439 -1.07 -14.33 13.23
CA GLY A 439 -1.99 -13.80 12.22
C GLY A 439 -3.32 -14.55 12.19
N PHE A 440 -3.81 -14.98 13.36
CA PHE A 440 -5.02 -15.79 13.54
C PHE A 440 -5.05 -17.02 12.63
N TYR A 441 -3.87 -17.57 12.31
CA TYR A 441 -3.63 -18.79 11.52
C TYR A 441 -4.09 -18.72 10.05
N PHE A 442 -4.51 -17.57 9.55
CA PHE A 442 -4.89 -17.42 8.12
C PHE A 442 -3.73 -17.77 7.19
N ASN A 443 -2.51 -17.44 7.60
CA ASN A 443 -1.32 -17.81 6.82
C ASN A 443 -1.12 -19.33 6.75
N THR A 444 -1.38 -20.05 7.84
CA THR A 444 -1.29 -21.52 7.88
C THR A 444 -2.29 -22.17 6.94
N LEU A 445 -3.54 -21.67 6.93
CA LEU A 445 -4.57 -22.14 6.01
C LEU A 445 -4.17 -21.88 4.55
N ALA A 446 -3.73 -20.67 4.23
CA ALA A 446 -3.29 -20.29 2.88
C ALA A 446 -2.08 -21.13 2.42
N ASN A 447 -1.14 -21.45 3.32
CA ASN A 447 -0.01 -22.33 3.01
C ASN A 447 -0.46 -23.76 2.69
N ARG A 448 -1.39 -24.33 3.48
CA ARG A 448 -1.95 -25.66 3.21
C ARG A 448 -2.63 -25.73 1.85
N LEU A 449 -3.46 -24.73 1.53
CA LEU A 449 -4.10 -24.62 0.22
C LEU A 449 -3.08 -24.49 -0.92
N THR A 450 -2.05 -23.66 -0.74
CA THR A 450 -1.00 -23.49 -1.76
C THR A 450 -0.23 -24.77 -2.01
N ILE A 451 0.14 -25.50 -0.96
CA ILE A 451 0.87 -26.78 -1.06
C ILE A 451 -0.02 -27.84 -1.72
N GLY A 452 -1.32 -27.87 -1.39
CA GLY A 452 -2.27 -28.79 -2.03
C GLY A 452 -2.44 -28.55 -3.53
N LEU A 453 -2.47 -27.28 -3.96
CA LEU A 453 -2.60 -26.90 -5.37
C LEU A 453 -1.27 -27.00 -6.15
N TRP A 454 -0.16 -26.78 -5.48
CA TRP A 454 1.17 -26.75 -6.08
C TRP A 454 2.22 -27.32 -5.10
N PRO A 455 2.39 -28.65 -5.05
CA PRO A 455 3.29 -29.30 -4.12
C PRO A 455 4.73 -28.80 -4.24
N VAL A 456 5.39 -28.60 -3.11
CA VAL A 456 6.84 -28.35 -3.05
C VAL A 456 7.50 -29.73 -3.16
N GLN A 457 8.10 -30.05 -4.32
CA GLN A 457 8.96 -31.22 -4.41
C GLN A 457 10.16 -30.98 -3.49
N HIS A 458 10.28 -31.75 -2.41
CA HIS A 458 11.53 -31.89 -1.71
C HIS A 458 12.50 -32.55 -2.68
N THR A 459 13.42 -31.80 -3.23
CA THR A 459 14.63 -32.39 -3.81
C THR A 459 15.38 -33.00 -2.62
N GLU A 460 15.15 -34.27 -2.37
CA GLU A 460 16.07 -35.10 -1.59
C GLU A 460 17.41 -35.04 -2.35
N ARG A 461 18.25 -34.09 -2.00
CA ARG A 461 19.69 -34.28 -2.18
C ARG A 461 20.09 -35.18 -1.02
N SER A 462 20.16 -36.48 -1.34
CA SER A 462 20.90 -37.48 -0.56
C SER A 462 22.19 -36.85 0.02
N LEU A 463 22.31 -37.05 1.30
CA LEU A 463 23.53 -36.84 2.10
C LEU A 463 24.74 -37.52 1.46
#